data_8da1a657c72b9652e30ff49ef368ac4d
#
_entry.id   8da1a657c72b9652e30ff49ef368ac4d
#
_cell.length_a   1.000
_cell.length_b   1.000
_cell.length_c   1.000
_cell.angle_alpha   90.00
_cell.angle_beta   90.00
_cell.angle_gamma   90.00
#
_symmetry.space_group_name_H-M   'P 1'
#
loop_
_entity.id
_entity.type
_entity.pdbx_description
1 polymer ?
#
loop_
_entity_poly.entity_id
_entity_poly.type
_entity_poly.pdbx_seq_one_letter_code
_entity_poly.pdbx_strand_id
1 'polypeptide(L)'
;MLPLLFAGMTAAAQNQDMARLGTYMDNGEFVVGTAETVLAADITVRCEKIVCGPYARYAQKFLGLRAPLTDKTVYTVADAAIALMPGERYVTAGELPASTCRVESYEAQGADFARLQTDRLDMTEPDLQTAARNAAAAIFSLRKHRLDLISGEAGENVFGAGLPVALERLDRLEQEYLELFLGRRVVTTETRRFRVTPAEGKLQQIVCRFSPDAGLLPANDLTGDIVLLQYEPQGMAVDEAGVRPTSSTIPYRIAALTRCSLIAAGQEQAAQVLPV
;
A
#
# COMPACT_ATOMS: atom_id res chain seq x y z
N MET A 1 -35.87 31.08 17.56
CA MET A 1 -36.22 30.55 16.25
C MET A 1 -34.95 30.03 15.61
N LEU A 2 -34.74 28.73 15.65
CA LEU A 2 -33.58 28.04 15.08
C LEU A 2 -34.10 27.26 13.88
N PRO A 3 -33.58 27.41 12.65
CA PRO A 3 -34.02 26.62 11.52
C PRO A 3 -33.32 25.26 11.57
N LEU A 4 -34.12 24.22 11.59
CA LEU A 4 -33.69 22.84 11.38
C LEU A 4 -33.07 22.71 9.97
N LEU A 5 -31.81 22.39 9.96
CA LEU A 5 -31.14 21.83 8.77
C LEU A 5 -31.45 20.33 8.70
N PHE A 6 -32.56 19.98 8.07
CA PHE A 6 -32.74 18.64 7.51
C PHE A 6 -32.14 18.65 6.10
N ALA A 7 -30.89 18.27 5.99
CA ALA A 7 -30.22 18.10 4.71
C ALA A 7 -30.18 16.61 4.36
N GLY A 8 -31.01 16.21 3.41
CA GLY A 8 -30.61 15.48 2.24
C GLY A 8 -29.81 14.16 2.37
N MET A 9 -30.11 13.25 3.33
CA MET A 9 -29.53 11.91 3.32
C MET A 9 -30.46 10.81 2.79
N THR A 10 -31.66 11.11 2.32
CA THR A 10 -32.64 10.07 1.97
C THR A 10 -32.66 9.67 0.48
N ALA A 11 -32.08 10.46 -0.39
CA ALA A 11 -32.15 10.16 -1.85
C ALA A 11 -31.15 9.09 -2.32
N ALA A 12 -30.02 8.91 -1.62
CA ALA A 12 -29.03 7.89 -2.00
C ALA A 12 -29.42 6.48 -1.54
N ALA A 13 -30.07 6.35 -0.38
CA ALA A 13 -30.48 5.05 0.15
C ALA A 13 -31.64 4.42 -0.64
N GLN A 14 -32.58 5.22 -1.12
CA GLN A 14 -33.73 4.72 -1.86
C GLN A 14 -33.40 4.16 -3.26
N ASN A 15 -32.28 4.56 -3.86
CA ASN A 15 -31.86 4.02 -5.15
C ASN A 15 -31.07 2.69 -5.03
N GLN A 16 -30.68 2.28 -3.84
CA GLN A 16 -29.91 1.06 -3.63
C GLN A 16 -30.77 -0.20 -3.52
N ASP A 17 -32.02 -0.04 -3.09
CA ASP A 17 -32.97 -1.16 -2.93
C ASP A 17 -33.74 -1.52 -4.22
N MET A 18 -33.54 -0.76 -5.30
CA MET A 18 -34.22 -1.05 -6.55
C MET A 18 -33.47 -2.11 -7.36
N ALA A 19 -34.15 -3.17 -7.68
CA ALA A 19 -33.72 -4.17 -8.64
C ALA A 19 -33.27 -3.49 -9.95
N ARG A 20 -32.05 -3.72 -10.37
CA ARG A 20 -31.53 -3.17 -11.62
C ARG A 20 -31.72 -4.20 -12.73
N LEU A 21 -32.75 -3.99 -13.52
CA LEU A 21 -32.94 -4.72 -14.78
C LEU A 21 -32.17 -4.00 -15.88
N GLY A 22 -31.43 -4.74 -16.67
CA GLY A 22 -30.77 -4.22 -17.85
C GLY A 22 -31.11 -5.05 -19.08
N THR A 23 -31.39 -4.35 -20.17
CA THR A 23 -31.44 -4.94 -21.49
C THR A 23 -30.20 -4.54 -22.24
N TYR A 24 -29.50 -5.49 -22.85
CA TYR A 24 -28.39 -5.23 -23.74
C TYR A 24 -28.54 -6.07 -25.02
N MET A 25 -27.87 -5.65 -26.08
CA MET A 25 -27.83 -6.42 -27.32
C MET A 25 -26.58 -7.27 -27.36
N ASP A 26 -26.75 -8.58 -27.48
CA ASP A 26 -25.68 -9.53 -27.74
C ASP A 26 -25.97 -10.22 -29.08
N ASN A 27 -24.99 -10.13 -29.99
CA ASN A 27 -25.10 -10.70 -31.34
C ASN A 27 -26.41 -10.40 -32.12
N GLY A 28 -27.04 -9.26 -31.84
CA GLY A 28 -28.28 -8.84 -32.47
C GLY A 28 -29.55 -9.31 -31.74
N GLU A 29 -29.43 -10.01 -30.64
CA GLU A 29 -30.57 -10.41 -29.80
C GLU A 29 -30.63 -9.55 -28.52
N PHE A 30 -31.88 -9.24 -28.11
CA PHE A 30 -32.10 -8.57 -26.81
C PHE A 30 -31.98 -9.57 -25.67
N VAL A 31 -30.98 -9.35 -24.84
CA VAL A 31 -30.79 -10.13 -23.60
C VAL A 31 -31.20 -9.29 -22.40
N VAL A 32 -32.05 -9.84 -21.56
CA VAL A 32 -32.44 -9.25 -20.26
C VAL A 32 -31.54 -9.87 -19.21
N GLY A 33 -30.59 -9.08 -18.70
CA GLY A 33 -29.70 -9.50 -17.64
C GLY A 33 -30.11 -8.90 -16.31
N THR A 34 -29.91 -9.65 -15.22
CA THR A 34 -29.97 -9.11 -13.86
C THR A 34 -28.65 -8.38 -13.56
N ALA A 35 -28.73 -7.17 -13.00
CA ALA A 35 -27.52 -6.43 -12.61
C ALA A 35 -26.81 -7.19 -11.48
N GLU A 36 -25.51 -7.40 -11.63
CA GLU A 36 -24.67 -7.99 -10.61
C GLU A 36 -24.07 -6.92 -9.71
N THR A 37 -23.96 -7.24 -8.41
CA THR A 37 -23.23 -6.39 -7.48
C THR A 37 -21.73 -6.65 -7.64
N VAL A 38 -20.96 -5.58 -7.90
CA VAL A 38 -19.51 -5.65 -7.97
C VAL A 38 -18.93 -4.86 -6.79
N LEU A 39 -18.08 -5.51 -6.02
CA LEU A 39 -17.35 -4.91 -4.91
C LEU A 39 -15.92 -4.59 -5.35
N ALA A 40 -15.42 -3.45 -4.90
CA ALA A 40 -14.00 -3.12 -4.94
C ALA A 40 -13.41 -3.42 -3.56
N ALA A 41 -12.38 -4.25 -3.51
CA ALA A 41 -11.54 -4.44 -2.35
C ALA A 41 -10.19 -3.76 -2.63
N ASP A 42 -9.93 -2.64 -1.97
CA ASP A 42 -8.68 -1.91 -2.05
C ASP A 42 -7.77 -2.38 -0.92
N ILE A 43 -6.58 -2.86 -1.25
CA ILE A 43 -5.61 -3.33 -0.28
C ILE A 43 -4.33 -2.53 -0.46
N THR A 44 -3.93 -1.83 0.59
CA THR A 44 -2.72 -1.04 0.63
C THR A 44 -1.63 -1.79 1.37
N VAL A 45 -0.52 -2.01 0.71
CA VAL A 45 0.65 -2.70 1.25
C VAL A 45 1.81 -1.73 1.36
N ARG A 46 2.46 -1.73 2.49
CA ARG A 46 3.70 -1.03 2.74
C ARG A 46 4.86 -2.00 2.55
N CYS A 47 5.74 -1.66 1.62
CA CYS A 47 7.01 -2.35 1.40
C CYS A 47 8.13 -1.57 2.09
N GLU A 48 8.86 -2.23 2.94
CA GLU A 48 10.04 -1.70 3.61
C GLU A 48 11.26 -2.47 3.13
N LYS A 49 12.12 -1.78 2.38
CA LYS A 49 13.37 -2.32 1.86
C LYS A 49 14.54 -1.72 2.63
N ILE A 50 15.33 -2.57 3.27
CA ILE A 50 16.59 -2.20 3.90
C ILE A 50 17.70 -2.57 2.91
N VAL A 51 18.40 -1.55 2.40
CA VAL A 51 19.56 -1.73 1.52
C VAL A 51 20.80 -1.65 2.38
N CYS A 52 21.61 -2.70 2.35
CA CYS A 52 22.83 -2.80 3.13
C CYS A 52 23.88 -1.78 2.66
N GLY A 53 24.53 -1.09 3.58
CA GLY A 53 25.64 -0.19 3.27
C GLY A 53 26.90 -0.95 2.85
N PRO A 54 27.72 -0.38 1.94
CA PRO A 54 28.94 -1.03 1.47
C PRO A 54 29.95 -1.28 2.58
N TYR A 55 29.92 -0.47 3.64
CA TYR A 55 30.82 -0.60 4.81
C TYR A 55 30.15 -1.21 6.04
N ALA A 56 29.00 -1.86 5.89
CA ALA A 56 28.23 -2.43 7.00
C ALA A 56 29.05 -3.37 7.90
N ARG A 57 29.94 -4.18 7.33
CA ARG A 57 30.83 -5.09 8.06
C ARG A 57 31.78 -4.36 9.02
N TYR A 58 32.09 -3.10 8.74
CA TYR A 58 33.01 -2.28 9.52
C TYR A 58 32.30 -1.32 10.49
N ALA A 59 30.95 -1.28 10.48
CA ALA A 59 30.17 -0.39 11.35
C ALA A 59 30.50 -0.59 12.82
N GLN A 60 30.56 -1.85 13.29
CA GLN A 60 30.91 -2.15 14.67
C GLN A 60 32.36 -1.74 15.00
N LYS A 61 33.30 -1.96 14.06
CA LYS A 61 34.71 -1.67 14.27
C LYS A 61 35.01 -0.19 14.35
N PHE A 62 34.42 0.62 13.48
CA PHE A 62 34.78 2.03 13.35
C PHE A 62 33.79 2.99 14.00
N LEU A 63 32.52 2.60 14.13
CA LEU A 63 31.47 3.45 14.71
C LEU A 63 30.89 2.87 16.01
N GLY A 64 31.21 1.63 16.38
CA GLY A 64 30.59 0.95 17.51
C GLY A 64 29.12 0.58 17.32
N LEU A 65 28.61 0.64 16.07
CA LEU A 65 27.21 0.42 15.73
C LEU A 65 27.00 -0.92 15.03
N ARG A 66 25.84 -1.54 15.27
CA ARG A 66 25.43 -2.73 14.53
C ARG A 66 24.70 -2.32 13.27
N ALA A 67 25.03 -2.94 12.15
CA ALA A 67 24.42 -2.70 10.85
C ALA A 67 23.89 -4.01 10.24
N PRO A 68 22.84 -3.95 9.40
CA PRO A 68 22.41 -5.08 8.62
C PRO A 68 23.51 -5.46 7.60
N LEU A 69 23.79 -6.74 7.46
CA LEU A 69 24.82 -7.24 6.55
C LEU A 69 24.27 -7.74 5.22
N THR A 70 22.95 -7.82 5.10
CA THR A 70 22.24 -8.27 3.91
C THR A 70 21.03 -7.39 3.68
N ASP A 71 20.67 -7.23 2.43
CA ASP A 71 19.43 -6.57 2.05
C ASP A 71 18.24 -7.38 2.59
N LYS A 72 17.22 -6.67 3.02
CA LYS A 72 15.96 -7.26 3.51
C LYS A 72 14.79 -6.47 2.96
N THR A 73 13.78 -7.18 2.48
CA THR A 73 12.50 -6.59 2.08
C THR A 73 11.40 -7.20 2.93
N VAL A 74 10.52 -6.37 3.46
CA VAL A 74 9.38 -6.81 4.27
C VAL A 74 8.14 -6.06 3.82
N TYR A 75 7.06 -6.81 3.60
CA TYR A 75 5.75 -6.26 3.27
C TYR A 75 4.82 -6.38 4.47
N THR A 76 3.99 -5.36 4.66
CA THR A 76 2.93 -5.35 5.67
C THR A 76 1.66 -4.78 5.06
N VAL A 77 0.50 -5.34 5.41
CA VAL A 77 -0.78 -4.72 5.06
C VAL A 77 -0.93 -3.46 5.91
N ALA A 78 -1.01 -2.31 5.26
CA ALA A 78 -1.06 -1.01 5.92
C ALA A 78 -2.49 -0.49 6.07
N ASP A 79 -3.35 -0.76 5.07
CA ASP A 79 -4.73 -0.33 5.05
C ASP A 79 -5.55 -1.22 4.11
N ALA A 80 -6.87 -1.27 4.33
CA ALA A 80 -7.79 -1.93 3.43
C ALA A 80 -9.14 -1.22 3.42
N ALA A 81 -9.82 -1.25 2.28
CA ALA A 81 -11.15 -0.69 2.13
C ALA A 81 -12.03 -1.56 1.24
N ILE A 82 -13.33 -1.54 1.49
CA ILE A 82 -14.33 -2.23 0.68
C ILE A 82 -15.34 -1.19 0.23
N ALA A 83 -15.72 -1.21 -1.04
CA ALA A 83 -16.72 -0.30 -1.58
C ALA A 83 -17.53 -0.96 -2.69
N LEU A 84 -18.73 -0.45 -2.93
CA LEU A 84 -19.47 -0.77 -4.15
C LEU A 84 -18.82 -0.08 -5.34
N MET A 85 -18.72 -0.78 -6.47
CA MET A 85 -18.29 -0.18 -7.72
C MET A 85 -19.50 0.44 -8.44
N PRO A 86 -19.63 1.76 -8.47
CA PRO A 86 -20.72 2.40 -9.18
C PRO A 86 -20.51 2.31 -10.70
N GLY A 87 -21.57 1.95 -11.42
CA GLY A 87 -21.64 2.12 -12.88
C GLY A 87 -21.31 0.92 -13.75
N GLU A 88 -20.85 -0.21 -13.18
CA GLU A 88 -20.69 -1.43 -13.96
C GLU A 88 -22.00 -2.20 -14.00
N ARG A 89 -22.74 -2.01 -15.05
CA ARG A 89 -24.10 -2.52 -15.18
C ARG A 89 -24.17 -3.96 -15.70
N TYR A 90 -23.08 -4.45 -16.30
CA TYR A 90 -23.08 -5.79 -16.94
C TYR A 90 -21.67 -6.36 -16.88
N VAL A 91 -21.52 -7.49 -16.22
CA VAL A 91 -20.34 -8.33 -16.36
C VAL A 91 -20.72 -9.41 -17.36
N THR A 92 -20.26 -9.29 -18.58
CA THR A 92 -20.22 -10.44 -19.48
C THR A 92 -19.32 -11.49 -18.86
N ALA A 93 -19.75 -12.73 -18.83
CA ALA A 93 -18.98 -13.86 -18.33
C ALA A 93 -17.81 -14.13 -19.29
N GLY A 94 -16.75 -13.34 -19.18
CA GLY A 94 -15.54 -13.45 -19.98
C GLY A 94 -14.63 -12.27 -19.64
N GLU A 95 -13.51 -12.57 -19.04
CA GLU A 95 -12.43 -11.64 -18.71
C GLU A 95 -12.80 -10.49 -17.75
N LEU A 96 -12.65 -10.77 -16.46
CA LEU A 96 -12.51 -9.74 -15.45
C LEU A 96 -11.27 -8.89 -15.79
N PRO A 97 -11.41 -7.56 -15.99
CA PRO A 97 -10.26 -6.72 -16.23
C PRO A 97 -9.28 -6.85 -15.05
N ALA A 98 -8.01 -6.87 -15.40
CA ALA A 98 -6.91 -6.94 -14.43
C ALA A 98 -7.07 -5.86 -13.36
N SER A 99 -6.69 -6.20 -12.13
CA SER A 99 -6.64 -5.25 -11.02
C SER A 99 -5.88 -4.00 -11.42
N THR A 100 -6.48 -2.83 -11.22
CA THR A 100 -5.76 -1.57 -11.40
C THR A 100 -4.80 -1.40 -10.23
N CYS A 101 -3.51 -1.33 -10.52
CA CYS A 101 -2.48 -1.02 -9.55
C CYS A 101 -2.25 0.50 -9.55
N ARG A 102 -2.40 1.14 -8.39
CA ARG A 102 -1.94 2.50 -8.18
C ARG A 102 -0.69 2.42 -7.30
N VAL A 103 0.46 2.69 -7.89
CA VAL A 103 1.72 2.79 -7.16
C VAL A 103 1.89 4.24 -6.73
N GLU A 104 1.80 4.50 -5.45
CA GLU A 104 2.28 5.75 -4.88
C GLU A 104 3.69 5.48 -4.33
N SER A 105 4.70 5.74 -5.15
CA SER A 105 6.08 5.70 -4.69
C SER A 105 6.42 7.05 -4.06
N TYR A 106 6.65 7.09 -2.77
CA TYR A 106 7.48 8.13 -2.18
C TYR A 106 8.91 7.89 -2.66
N GLU A 107 9.51 8.96 -3.19
CA GLU A 107 10.83 8.96 -3.83
C GLU A 107 11.86 8.15 -3.04
N ALA A 108 11.99 6.91 -3.38
CA ALA A 108 13.16 6.13 -3.08
C ALA A 108 14.20 6.46 -4.15
N GLN A 109 14.90 7.56 -3.99
CA GLN A 109 16.13 7.72 -4.72
C GLN A 109 17.01 6.54 -4.37
N GLY A 110 17.38 5.74 -5.36
CA GLY A 110 18.28 4.61 -5.15
C GLY A 110 19.49 5.08 -4.35
N ALA A 111 19.93 4.29 -3.36
CA ALA A 111 21.07 4.64 -2.54
C ALA A 111 22.32 4.72 -3.43
N ASP A 112 22.67 5.91 -3.86
CA ASP A 112 23.90 6.17 -4.62
C ASP A 112 25.05 6.41 -3.62
N PHE A 113 25.65 5.31 -3.19
CA PHE A 113 26.81 5.36 -2.30
C PHE A 113 28.09 5.82 -3.01
N ALA A 114 28.12 5.82 -4.34
CA ALA A 114 29.32 6.21 -5.10
C ALA A 114 29.62 7.70 -4.97
N ARG A 115 28.61 8.54 -4.76
CA ARG A 115 28.75 9.99 -4.62
C ARG A 115 29.61 10.41 -3.42
N LEU A 116 29.65 9.61 -2.38
CA LEU A 116 30.37 9.92 -1.13
C LEU A 116 31.79 9.37 -1.09
N GLN A 117 32.22 8.70 -2.14
CA GLN A 117 33.61 8.23 -2.24
C GLN A 117 34.50 9.39 -2.68
N THR A 118 35.10 10.06 -1.71
CA THR A 118 35.97 11.23 -1.94
C THR A 118 37.39 10.85 -2.35
N ASP A 119 37.79 9.59 -2.19
CA ASP A 119 39.18 9.13 -2.31
C ASP A 119 39.55 8.63 -3.73
N ARG A 120 38.79 9.00 -4.75
CA ARG A 120 39.08 8.66 -6.16
C ARG A 120 40.24 9.46 -6.77
N LEU A 121 40.95 10.24 -6.01
CA LEU A 121 42.09 11.05 -6.52
C LEU A 121 43.38 10.23 -6.73
N ASP A 122 43.49 9.07 -6.10
CA ASP A 122 44.60 8.14 -6.34
C ASP A 122 44.15 6.98 -7.23
N MET A 123 44.95 6.66 -8.24
CA MET A 123 44.70 5.65 -9.26
C MET A 123 44.63 4.21 -8.71
N THR A 124 44.88 4.02 -7.44
CA THR A 124 44.70 2.73 -6.73
C THR A 124 43.43 2.78 -5.92
N GLU A 125 42.49 1.89 -6.25
CA GLU A 125 41.28 1.71 -5.41
C GLU A 125 41.73 1.38 -3.98
N PRO A 126 41.35 2.20 -2.99
CA PRO A 126 41.70 1.92 -1.61
C PRO A 126 41.06 0.59 -1.19
N ASP A 127 41.77 -0.21 -0.40
CA ASP A 127 41.18 -1.39 0.24
C ASP A 127 39.90 -0.99 0.97
N LEU A 128 38.87 -1.83 0.87
CA LEU A 128 37.52 -1.56 1.43
C LEU A 128 37.57 -1.15 2.90
N GLN A 129 38.50 -1.73 3.68
CA GLN A 129 38.69 -1.35 5.09
C GLN A 129 39.26 0.07 5.22
N THR A 130 40.16 0.46 4.33
CA THR A 130 40.73 1.81 4.32
C THR A 130 39.68 2.85 3.93
N ALA A 131 38.88 2.56 2.90
CA ALA A 131 37.76 3.41 2.49
C ALA A 131 36.73 3.57 3.65
N ALA A 132 36.39 2.49 4.32
CA ALA A 132 35.51 2.53 5.49
C ALA A 132 36.11 3.36 6.65
N ARG A 133 37.43 3.25 6.90
CA ARG A 133 38.11 4.07 7.92
C ARG A 133 38.04 5.55 7.59
N ASN A 134 38.27 5.91 6.33
CA ASN A 134 38.23 7.30 5.86
C ASN A 134 36.81 7.87 5.97
N ALA A 135 35.79 7.09 5.59
CA ALA A 135 34.40 7.48 5.75
C ALA A 135 34.02 7.68 7.24
N ALA A 136 34.48 6.80 8.14
CA ALA A 136 34.28 6.98 9.58
C ALA A 136 35.00 8.23 10.10
N ALA A 137 36.23 8.51 9.65
CA ALA A 137 36.95 9.72 10.01
C ALA A 137 36.20 10.98 9.56
N ALA A 138 35.58 10.95 8.37
CA ALA A 138 34.74 12.05 7.89
C ALA A 138 33.52 12.28 8.80
N ILE A 139 32.85 11.23 9.27
CA ILE A 139 31.74 11.35 10.23
C ILE A 139 32.20 12.04 11.51
N PHE A 140 33.30 11.61 12.10
CA PHE A 140 33.82 12.25 13.31
C PHE A 140 34.28 13.68 13.11
N SER A 141 34.84 13.99 11.93
CA SER A 141 35.19 15.36 11.54
C SER A 141 33.96 16.25 11.42
N LEU A 142 32.87 15.76 10.76
CA LEU A 142 31.60 16.48 10.66
C LEU A 142 31.01 16.77 12.04
N ARG A 143 31.01 15.79 12.95
CA ARG A 143 30.55 15.96 14.36
C ARG A 143 31.37 17.00 15.10
N LYS A 144 32.69 16.99 14.92
CA LYS A 144 33.56 18.00 15.53
C LYS A 144 33.24 19.38 14.97
N HIS A 145 33.21 19.56 13.66
CA HIS A 145 32.87 20.84 13.04
C HIS A 145 31.50 21.37 13.48
N ARG A 146 30.50 20.47 13.62
CA ARG A 146 29.21 20.86 14.16
C ARG A 146 29.29 21.38 15.59
N LEU A 147 30.09 20.71 16.46
CA LEU A 147 30.32 21.15 17.83
C LEU A 147 31.02 22.48 17.87
N ASP A 148 32.08 22.66 17.05
CA ASP A 148 32.86 23.89 16.96
C ASP A 148 32.01 25.09 16.49
N LEU A 149 31.05 24.85 15.56
CA LEU A 149 30.09 25.87 15.13
C LEU A 149 29.11 26.25 16.23
N ILE A 150 28.60 25.28 16.99
CA ILE A 150 27.63 25.52 18.07
C ILE A 150 28.31 26.20 19.28
N SER A 151 29.55 25.83 19.58
CA SER A 151 30.34 26.42 20.70
C SER A 151 30.94 27.80 20.36
N GLY A 152 30.94 28.18 19.07
CA GLY A 152 31.59 29.42 18.62
C GLY A 152 33.10 29.31 18.47
N GLU A 153 33.68 28.12 18.53
CA GLU A 153 35.12 27.86 18.40
C GLU A 153 35.57 27.70 16.93
N ALA A 154 34.67 27.75 15.98
CA ALA A 154 34.95 27.51 14.56
C ALA A 154 35.83 28.58 13.88
N GLY A 155 36.17 29.67 14.58
CA GLY A 155 36.97 30.77 14.00
C GLY A 155 36.30 31.54 12.86
N GLU A 156 35.23 31.03 12.31
CA GLU A 156 34.41 31.68 11.28
C GLU A 156 33.07 32.10 11.92
N ASN A 157 32.75 33.38 11.77
CA ASN A 157 31.52 33.94 12.34
C ASN A 157 30.32 33.60 11.46
N VAL A 158 29.76 32.42 11.59
CA VAL A 158 28.48 32.09 10.98
C VAL A 158 27.36 32.38 12.00
N PHE A 159 26.73 33.55 11.86
CA PHE A 159 25.67 33.99 12.77
C PHE A 159 24.34 34.19 12.06
N GLY A 160 23.26 34.26 12.84
CA GLY A 160 21.91 34.56 12.33
C GLY A 160 21.35 33.40 11.51
N ALA A 161 20.66 33.73 10.40
CA ALA A 161 19.96 32.76 9.58
C ALA A 161 20.89 31.74 8.85
N GLY A 162 22.20 32.03 8.77
CA GLY A 162 23.17 31.13 8.13
C GLY A 162 23.53 29.93 9.01
N LEU A 163 23.52 30.07 10.32
CA LEU A 163 23.89 28.97 11.23
C LEU A 163 22.95 27.76 11.15
N PRO A 164 21.61 27.91 11.19
CA PRO A 164 20.69 26.77 11.03
C PRO A 164 20.89 26.04 9.71
N VAL A 165 21.11 26.77 8.61
CA VAL A 165 21.34 26.19 7.29
C VAL A 165 22.65 25.40 7.23
N ALA A 166 23.73 25.92 7.87
CA ALA A 166 25.00 25.23 7.96
C ALA A 166 24.87 23.93 8.78
N LEU A 167 24.19 23.98 9.93
CA LEU A 167 23.95 22.82 10.78
C LEU A 167 23.11 21.76 10.06
N GLU A 168 22.04 22.16 9.38
CA GLU A 168 21.21 21.23 8.60
C GLU A 168 22.03 20.54 7.49
N ARG A 169 22.94 21.29 6.86
CA ARG A 169 23.80 20.71 5.84
C ARG A 169 24.81 19.71 6.41
N LEU A 170 25.39 20.02 7.56
CA LEU A 170 26.28 19.09 8.25
C LEU A 170 25.54 17.83 8.69
N ASP A 171 24.32 17.95 9.24
CA ASP A 171 23.50 16.82 9.64
C ASP A 171 23.16 15.95 8.43
N ARG A 172 22.83 16.54 7.29
CA ARG A 172 22.55 15.80 6.05
C ARG A 172 23.78 15.05 5.57
N LEU A 173 24.95 15.69 5.55
CA LEU A 173 26.19 15.02 5.16
C LEU A 173 26.55 13.90 6.14
N GLU A 174 26.40 14.11 7.44
CA GLU A 174 26.62 13.05 8.44
C GLU A 174 25.71 11.85 8.18
N GLN A 175 24.43 12.08 7.91
CA GLN A 175 23.48 11.01 7.57
C GLN A 175 23.86 10.26 6.30
N GLU A 176 24.26 10.98 5.25
CA GLU A 176 24.73 10.37 4.01
C GLU A 176 25.96 9.46 4.24
N TYR A 177 26.92 9.88 5.05
CA TYR A 177 28.08 9.05 5.43
C TYR A 177 27.70 7.88 6.34
N LEU A 178 26.76 8.07 7.26
CA LEU A 178 26.24 6.99 8.11
C LEU A 178 25.53 5.91 7.31
N GLU A 179 24.83 6.28 6.23
CA GLU A 179 24.18 5.32 5.32
C GLU A 179 25.18 4.35 4.67
N LEU A 180 26.44 4.75 4.48
CA LEU A 180 27.48 3.84 3.98
C LEU A 180 27.73 2.66 4.95
N PHE A 181 27.49 2.84 6.23
CA PHE A 181 27.65 1.81 7.24
C PHE A 181 26.33 1.16 7.63
N LEU A 182 25.32 1.96 7.91
CA LEU A 182 24.03 1.49 8.42
C LEU A 182 23.07 1.04 7.33
N GLY A 183 23.38 1.41 6.08
CA GLY A 183 22.48 1.20 4.95
C GLY A 183 21.35 2.20 4.91
N ARG A 184 20.45 2.03 3.96
CA ARG A 184 19.32 2.90 3.72
C ARG A 184 18.02 2.13 3.84
N ARG A 185 17.05 2.73 4.51
CA ARG A 185 15.69 2.24 4.61
C ARG A 185 14.80 2.96 3.60
N VAL A 186 14.23 2.20 2.69
CA VAL A 186 13.31 2.70 1.67
C VAL A 186 11.92 2.17 1.98
N VAL A 187 10.94 3.06 2.08
CA VAL A 187 9.55 2.68 2.31
C VAL A 187 8.73 3.09 1.09
N THR A 188 8.03 2.13 0.50
CA THR A 188 7.09 2.37 -0.59
C THR A 188 5.72 1.84 -0.20
N THR A 189 4.67 2.47 -0.72
CA THR A 189 3.30 2.06 -0.50
C THR A 189 2.64 1.78 -1.83
N GLU A 190 1.99 0.64 -1.95
CA GLU A 190 1.28 0.21 -3.15
C GLU A 190 -0.17 -0.13 -2.77
N THR A 191 -1.14 0.45 -3.47
CA THR A 191 -2.55 0.11 -3.32
C THR A 191 -3.03 -0.65 -4.55
N ARG A 192 -3.57 -1.84 -4.35
CA ARG A 192 -4.22 -2.64 -5.41
C ARG A 192 -5.71 -2.72 -5.19
N ARG A 193 -6.46 -2.50 -6.27
CA ARG A 193 -7.89 -2.69 -6.30
C ARG A 193 -8.24 -4.02 -6.94
N PHE A 194 -8.99 -4.82 -6.21
CA PHE A 194 -9.53 -6.09 -6.67
C PHE A 194 -11.04 -5.96 -6.87
N ARG A 195 -11.51 -6.43 -8.02
CA ARG A 195 -12.94 -6.54 -8.31
C ARG A 195 -13.43 -7.89 -7.85
N VAL A 196 -14.48 -7.89 -7.08
CA VAL A 196 -15.08 -9.11 -6.54
C VAL A 196 -16.57 -9.09 -6.82
N THR A 197 -17.04 -10.07 -7.56
CA THR A 197 -18.47 -10.33 -7.74
C THR A 197 -18.88 -11.41 -6.75
N PRO A 198 -19.74 -11.10 -5.76
CA PRO A 198 -20.21 -12.08 -4.80
C PRO A 198 -20.89 -13.24 -5.52
N ALA A 199 -20.45 -14.46 -5.25
CA ALA A 199 -21.06 -15.65 -5.84
C ALA A 199 -22.21 -16.13 -4.98
N GLU A 200 -23.31 -16.48 -5.61
CA GLU A 200 -24.53 -16.99 -4.95
C GLU A 200 -24.22 -18.17 -4.03
N GLY A 201 -24.76 -18.13 -2.82
CA GLY A 201 -24.57 -19.18 -1.81
C GLY A 201 -23.17 -19.25 -1.19
N LYS A 202 -22.23 -18.38 -1.58
CA LYS A 202 -20.89 -18.34 -0.97
C LYS A 202 -20.81 -17.24 0.08
N LEU A 203 -20.46 -17.63 1.29
CA LEU A 203 -20.25 -16.70 2.40
C LEU A 203 -18.80 -16.19 2.47
N GLN A 204 -17.91 -16.72 1.67
CA GLN A 204 -16.49 -16.34 1.62
C GLN A 204 -15.94 -16.47 0.20
N GLN A 205 -15.05 -15.54 -0.16
CA GLN A 205 -14.40 -15.54 -1.46
C GLN A 205 -12.94 -15.07 -1.33
N ILE A 206 -12.03 -15.79 -1.97
CA ILE A 206 -10.62 -15.40 -1.98
C ILE A 206 -10.45 -14.21 -2.94
N VAL A 207 -9.86 -13.14 -2.45
CA VAL A 207 -9.56 -11.92 -3.22
C VAL A 207 -8.16 -12.01 -3.83
N CYS A 208 -7.18 -12.28 -3.00
CA CYS A 208 -5.78 -12.42 -3.37
C CYS A 208 -5.03 -13.20 -2.29
N ARG A 209 -3.73 -13.23 -2.37
CA ARG A 209 -2.87 -13.74 -1.30
C ARG A 209 -1.84 -12.68 -0.90
N PHE A 210 -1.31 -12.82 0.28
CA PHE A 210 -0.32 -11.92 0.84
C PHE A 210 0.86 -12.69 1.43
N SER A 211 2.07 -12.24 1.14
CA SER A 211 3.28 -12.76 1.75
C SER A 211 4.11 -11.62 2.33
N PRO A 212 4.66 -11.75 3.54
CA PRO A 212 5.58 -10.76 4.10
C PRO A 212 6.85 -10.52 3.27
N ASP A 213 7.23 -11.49 2.44
CA ASP A 213 8.44 -11.43 1.63
C ASP A 213 8.18 -10.98 0.17
N ALA A 214 6.96 -11.21 -0.34
CA ALA A 214 6.62 -10.98 -1.74
C ALA A 214 5.46 -9.97 -1.95
N GLY A 215 4.78 -9.55 -0.88
CA GLY A 215 3.64 -8.62 -0.95
C GLY A 215 2.34 -9.28 -1.43
N LEU A 216 1.56 -8.56 -2.24
CA LEU A 216 0.30 -9.05 -2.78
C LEU A 216 0.53 -10.01 -3.95
N LEU A 217 -0.01 -11.19 -3.84
CA LEU A 217 0.10 -12.29 -4.80
C LEU A 217 -1.26 -12.62 -5.43
N PRO A 218 -1.30 -13.19 -6.62
CA PRO A 218 -2.52 -13.68 -7.23
C PRO A 218 -3.21 -14.74 -6.36
N ALA A 219 -4.53 -14.89 -6.47
CA ALA A 219 -5.31 -15.83 -5.67
C ALA A 219 -4.89 -17.32 -5.85
N ASN A 220 -4.29 -17.65 -7.00
CA ASN A 220 -3.79 -18.98 -7.33
C ASN A 220 -2.36 -19.27 -6.86
N ASP A 221 -1.65 -18.27 -6.32
CA ASP A 221 -0.31 -18.46 -5.77
C ASP A 221 -0.40 -19.02 -4.35
N LEU A 222 0.07 -20.25 -4.14
CA LEU A 222 -0.04 -20.94 -2.86
C LEU A 222 1.05 -20.57 -1.83
N THR A 223 1.97 -19.70 -2.19
CA THR A 223 3.09 -19.32 -1.31
C THR A 223 2.72 -18.25 -0.27
N GLY A 224 1.59 -17.56 -0.44
CA GLY A 224 1.11 -16.52 0.48
C GLY A 224 -0.11 -16.94 1.28
N ASP A 225 -0.36 -16.21 2.37
CA ASP A 225 -1.57 -16.32 3.18
C ASP A 225 -2.80 -15.85 2.39
N ILE A 226 -3.95 -16.44 2.69
CA ILE A 226 -5.19 -16.11 2.00
C ILE A 226 -5.70 -14.75 2.49
N VAL A 227 -6.04 -13.87 1.53
CA VAL A 227 -6.85 -12.69 1.76
C VAL A 227 -8.24 -12.98 1.24
N LEU A 228 -9.21 -12.97 2.14
CA LEU A 228 -10.58 -13.34 1.83
C LEU A 228 -11.56 -12.21 2.15
N LEU A 229 -12.62 -12.16 1.36
CA LEU A 229 -13.80 -11.35 1.62
C LEU A 229 -14.89 -12.26 2.17
N GLN A 230 -15.37 -11.93 3.36
CA GLN A 230 -16.44 -12.65 4.06
C GLN A 230 -17.74 -11.86 3.98
N TYR A 231 -18.86 -12.56 3.81
CA TYR A 231 -20.19 -11.99 3.68
C TYR A 231 -21.06 -12.48 4.82
N GLU A 232 -21.62 -11.55 5.59
CA GLU A 232 -22.56 -11.82 6.68
C GLU A 232 -23.87 -11.07 6.39
N PRO A 233 -24.91 -11.72 5.84
CA PRO A 233 -26.20 -11.09 5.62
C PRO A 233 -26.78 -10.54 6.92
N GLN A 234 -27.22 -9.27 6.90
CA GLN A 234 -27.75 -8.56 8.09
C GLN A 234 -29.28 -8.59 8.17
N GLY A 235 -29.95 -9.25 7.27
CA GLY A 235 -31.42 -9.31 7.22
C GLY A 235 -31.97 -10.73 7.10
N MET A 236 -33.28 -10.87 7.28
CA MET A 236 -33.97 -12.11 6.93
C MET A 236 -33.82 -12.32 5.43
N ALA A 237 -33.38 -13.53 5.05
CA ALA A 237 -33.46 -13.95 3.67
C ALA A 237 -34.89 -13.75 3.19
N VAL A 238 -35.09 -13.06 2.10
CA VAL A 238 -36.38 -13.02 1.42
C VAL A 238 -36.59 -14.46 0.96
N ASP A 239 -37.58 -15.11 1.52
CA ASP A 239 -37.92 -16.49 1.16
C ASP A 239 -38.26 -16.47 -0.34
N GLU A 240 -37.41 -17.04 -1.13
CA GLU A 240 -37.69 -17.26 -2.57
C GLU A 240 -38.78 -18.31 -2.66
N ALA A 241 -39.99 -17.91 -2.30
CA ALA A 241 -41.13 -18.75 -2.45
C ALA A 241 -41.33 -19.07 -3.92
N GLY A 242 -40.72 -20.14 -4.35
CA GLY A 242 -41.01 -21.01 -5.48
C GLY A 242 -41.77 -20.49 -6.68
N VAL A 243 -41.63 -19.23 -7.04
CA VAL A 243 -42.21 -18.69 -8.28
C VAL A 243 -41.33 -19.16 -9.44
N ARG A 244 -41.79 -20.21 -10.12
CA ARG A 244 -41.17 -20.63 -11.36
C ARG A 244 -41.31 -19.50 -12.38
N PRO A 245 -40.23 -19.03 -13.00
CA PRO A 245 -40.30 -18.00 -14.02
C PRO A 245 -41.17 -18.53 -15.16
N THR A 246 -42.23 -17.81 -15.47
CA THR A 246 -43.05 -18.02 -16.65
C THR A 246 -42.57 -17.07 -17.74
N SER A 247 -42.89 -17.29 -18.99
CA SER A 247 -42.50 -16.43 -20.12
C SER A 247 -42.95 -14.97 -20.00
N SER A 248 -43.79 -14.65 -19.03
CA SER A 248 -44.27 -13.31 -18.69
C SER A 248 -43.68 -12.69 -17.44
N THR A 249 -42.81 -13.41 -16.70
CA THR A 249 -42.19 -12.90 -15.46
C THR A 249 -40.79 -12.39 -15.77
N ILE A 250 -40.50 -11.17 -15.30
CA ILE A 250 -39.18 -10.58 -15.41
C ILE A 250 -38.44 -10.87 -14.09
N PRO A 251 -37.34 -11.65 -14.12
CA PRO A 251 -36.58 -11.90 -12.91
C PRO A 251 -35.88 -10.59 -12.46
N TYR A 252 -35.91 -10.33 -11.16
CA TYR A 252 -35.20 -9.22 -10.57
C TYR A 252 -34.43 -9.70 -9.33
N ARG A 253 -33.32 -9.02 -9.05
CA ARG A 253 -32.50 -9.28 -7.86
C ARG A 253 -32.70 -8.15 -6.86
N ILE A 254 -32.98 -8.51 -5.62
CA ILE A 254 -33.03 -7.58 -4.49
C ILE A 254 -31.71 -7.71 -3.75
N ALA A 255 -30.99 -6.58 -3.63
CA ALA A 255 -29.76 -6.54 -2.85
C ALA A 255 -30.08 -6.63 -1.34
N ALA A 256 -29.44 -7.55 -0.65
CA ALA A 256 -29.54 -7.67 0.80
C ALA A 256 -28.41 -6.87 1.48
N LEU A 257 -28.74 -6.19 2.59
CA LEU A 257 -27.71 -5.57 3.41
C LEU A 257 -26.80 -6.65 4.00
N THR A 258 -25.55 -6.61 3.64
CA THR A 258 -24.56 -7.61 4.00
C THR A 258 -23.33 -6.94 4.60
N ARG A 259 -22.89 -7.41 5.75
CA ARG A 259 -21.59 -7.01 6.29
C ARG A 259 -20.51 -7.73 5.48
N CYS A 260 -19.70 -6.95 4.78
CA CYS A 260 -18.55 -7.42 4.03
C CYS A 260 -17.30 -7.16 4.86
N SER A 261 -16.54 -8.19 5.19
CA SER A 261 -15.30 -8.10 5.97
C SER A 261 -14.13 -8.61 5.17
N LEU A 262 -13.07 -7.81 5.03
CA LEU A 262 -11.82 -8.21 4.42
C LEU A 262 -10.87 -8.73 5.50
N ILE A 263 -10.48 -10.00 5.38
CA ILE A 263 -9.62 -10.69 6.35
C ILE A 263 -8.28 -11.00 5.67
N ALA A 264 -7.20 -10.51 6.27
CA ALA A 264 -5.83 -10.82 5.84
C ALA A 264 -5.01 -11.27 7.06
N ALA A 265 -4.18 -12.30 6.89
CA ALA A 265 -3.38 -12.91 7.97
C ALA A 265 -4.20 -13.26 9.23
N GLY A 266 -5.45 -13.69 9.03
CA GLY A 266 -6.37 -14.06 10.12
C GLY A 266 -6.95 -12.87 10.92
N GLN A 267 -6.73 -11.64 10.48
CA GLN A 267 -7.26 -10.43 11.12
C GLN A 267 -8.19 -9.68 10.17
N GLU A 268 -9.27 -9.12 10.72
CA GLU A 268 -10.16 -8.23 9.99
C GLU A 268 -9.44 -6.90 9.75
N GLN A 269 -9.20 -6.55 8.48
CA GLN A 269 -8.55 -5.32 8.07
C GLN A 269 -9.55 -4.22 7.77
N ALA A 270 -10.70 -4.58 7.23
CA ALA A 270 -11.79 -3.66 6.93
C ALA A 270 -13.14 -4.38 7.02
N ALA A 271 -14.17 -3.66 7.43
CA ALA A 271 -15.56 -4.15 7.37
C ALA A 271 -16.50 -3.01 7.00
N GLN A 272 -17.47 -3.31 6.15
CA GLN A 272 -18.50 -2.37 5.74
C GLN A 272 -19.82 -3.10 5.45
N VAL A 273 -20.94 -2.47 5.78
CA VAL A 273 -22.26 -2.97 5.40
C VAL A 273 -22.66 -2.40 4.05
N LEU A 274 -22.85 -3.26 3.08
CA LEU A 274 -23.13 -2.92 1.69
C LEU A 274 -24.34 -3.71 1.18
N PRO A 275 -25.11 -3.19 0.24
CA PRO A 275 -26.17 -3.92 -0.46
C PRO A 275 -25.54 -4.88 -1.48
N VAL A 276 -25.58 -6.17 -1.19
CA VAL A 276 -24.98 -7.25 -1.98
C VAL A 276 -26.04 -8.16 -2.59
#